data_523a646611f579147de27d978b25c00b
#
_entry.id   523a646611f579147de27d978b25c00b
#
_cell.length_a   1.000
_cell.length_b   1.000
_cell.length_c   1.000
_cell.angle_alpha   90.00
_cell.angle_beta   90.00
_cell.angle_gamma   90.00
#
_symmetry.space_group_name_H-M   'P 1'
#
loop_
_entity.id
_entity.type
_entity.pdbx_description
1 polymer ?
#
loop_
_entity_poly.entity_id
_entity_poly.type
_entity_poly.pdbx_seq_one_letter_code
_entity_poly.pdbx_strand_id
1 'polypeptide(L)'
;MLKRAVIFTLILSLAAIPAYSHELTIKAPNTAMKEGEPFPATVQSAHKFIVPEEVEILSRVKAGIIEGGKFIPSELKANEQGLCIDFTVTPKDLSQSVILAATKDGESWCVTNEGGKSGARKDFEAQGLKVLSANKYDKYAKAIFNTSHDDKNYGFVVGFPLEIVPVTNPADVKTGDYITVKILLNGQPYTGPVWATYDGFAPEYENTYAYYTEAESGEAHVKITAPGWWGIRAAQSGLPGVEGEYDNLNLRSFLLFEVK
;
A
#
# COMPACT_ATOMS: atom_id res chain seq x y z
N MET A 1 21.64 -42.43 47.11
CA MET A 1 21.20 -42.43 45.69
C MET A 1 20.37 -41.17 45.45
N LEU A 2 20.99 -40.16 44.84
CA LEU A 2 20.39 -38.83 44.59
C LEU A 2 19.71 -38.85 43.21
N LYS A 3 18.39 -38.85 43.14
CA LYS A 3 17.65 -38.74 41.85
C LYS A 3 17.72 -37.30 41.36
N ARG A 4 18.48 -37.09 40.29
CA ARG A 4 18.52 -35.82 39.57
C ARG A 4 17.22 -35.69 38.75
N ALA A 5 16.33 -34.76 39.12
CA ALA A 5 15.21 -34.36 38.31
C ALA A 5 15.72 -33.38 37.21
N VAL A 6 15.60 -33.80 35.96
CA VAL A 6 15.88 -32.93 34.80
C VAL A 6 14.58 -32.13 34.51
N ILE A 7 14.60 -30.85 34.79
CA ILE A 7 13.52 -29.96 34.44
C ILE A 7 13.73 -29.58 32.97
N PHE A 8 12.86 -30.07 32.09
CA PHE A 8 12.79 -29.64 30.70
C PHE A 8 12.01 -28.30 30.66
N THR A 9 12.72 -27.18 30.56
CA THR A 9 12.11 -25.89 30.32
C THR A 9 11.75 -25.83 28.82
N LEU A 10 10.46 -25.99 28.51
CA LEU A 10 9.93 -25.81 27.17
C LEU A 10 9.93 -24.29 26.89
N ILE A 11 10.93 -23.80 26.15
CA ILE A 11 10.93 -22.44 25.63
C ILE A 11 9.91 -22.42 24.49
N LEU A 12 8.71 -21.94 24.78
CA LEU A 12 7.72 -21.60 23.77
C LEU A 12 8.23 -20.34 23.07
N SER A 13 8.97 -20.50 21.98
CA SER A 13 9.23 -19.40 21.07
C SER A 13 7.89 -19.00 20.46
N LEU A 14 7.28 -17.92 20.97
CA LEU A 14 6.24 -17.21 20.25
C LEU A 14 6.89 -16.71 18.96
N ALA A 15 6.75 -17.47 17.88
CA ALA A 15 6.95 -16.94 16.56
C ALA A 15 5.93 -15.79 16.42
N ALA A 16 6.40 -14.56 16.46
CA ALA A 16 5.61 -13.43 16.05
C ALA A 16 5.24 -13.69 14.59
N ILE A 17 4.04 -14.20 14.35
CA ILE A 17 3.48 -14.28 13.00
C ILE A 17 3.40 -12.82 12.56
N PRO A 18 4.15 -12.40 11.55
CA PRO A 18 3.99 -11.05 11.03
C PRO A 18 2.52 -10.90 10.67
N ALA A 19 1.82 -9.95 11.29
CA ALA A 19 0.47 -9.61 10.89
C ALA A 19 0.57 -9.02 9.48
N TYR A 20 0.36 -9.87 8.47
CA TYR A 20 0.24 -9.43 7.09
C TYR A 20 -1.06 -8.64 7.01
N SER A 21 -0.93 -7.32 6.92
CA SER A 21 -2.06 -6.43 6.66
C SER A 21 -2.21 -6.34 5.14
N HIS A 22 -3.45 -6.29 4.64
CA HIS A 22 -3.75 -6.05 3.23
C HIS A 22 -2.96 -4.86 2.67
N GLU A 23 -2.61 -4.90 1.42
CA GLU A 23 -2.09 -3.74 0.69
C GLU A 23 -3.25 -2.94 0.10
N LEU A 24 -3.12 -1.61 0.07
CA LEU A 24 -4.08 -0.72 -0.60
C LEU A 24 -3.60 -0.48 -2.03
N THR A 25 -4.45 -0.74 -3.01
CA THR A 25 -4.15 -0.53 -4.43
C THR A 25 -5.30 0.18 -5.13
N ILE A 26 -5.02 0.74 -6.32
CA ILE A 26 -6.04 1.31 -7.20
C ILE A 26 -6.03 0.52 -8.50
N LYS A 27 -7.17 -0.02 -8.90
CA LYS A 27 -7.33 -0.69 -10.19
C LYS A 27 -8.34 0.07 -11.05
N ALA A 28 -8.13 0.06 -12.35
CA ALA A 28 -9.09 0.55 -13.33
C ALA A 28 -9.28 -0.50 -14.44
N PRO A 29 -10.39 -0.46 -15.18
CA PRO A 29 -10.59 -1.34 -16.32
C PRO A 29 -9.53 -1.05 -17.38
N ASN A 30 -9.20 -2.05 -18.18
CA ASN A 30 -8.23 -1.94 -19.28
C ASN A 30 -8.87 -1.22 -20.49
N THR A 31 -9.38 -0.01 -20.28
CA THR A 31 -10.01 0.84 -21.27
C THR A 31 -9.28 2.18 -21.34
N ALA A 32 -9.16 2.74 -22.54
CA ALA A 32 -8.56 4.05 -22.69
C ALA A 32 -9.41 5.14 -21.98
N MET A 33 -8.74 6.01 -21.24
CA MET A 33 -9.37 7.22 -20.72
C MET A 33 -9.73 8.16 -21.86
N LYS A 34 -10.80 8.93 -21.67
CA LYS A 34 -11.20 10.01 -22.58
C LYS A 34 -11.36 11.29 -21.80
N GLU A 35 -10.90 12.39 -22.38
CA GLU A 35 -10.96 13.70 -21.78
C GLU A 35 -12.42 14.15 -21.57
N GLY A 36 -12.73 14.61 -20.36
CA GLY A 36 -14.06 15.04 -19.98
C GLY A 36 -15.09 13.91 -19.78
N GLU A 37 -14.74 12.65 -20.01
CA GLU A 37 -15.65 11.51 -19.79
C GLU A 37 -15.39 10.85 -18.41
N PRO A 38 -16.46 10.31 -17.77
CA PRO A 38 -16.29 9.54 -16.54
C PRO A 38 -15.43 8.29 -16.75
N PHE A 39 -14.42 8.11 -15.89
CA PHE A 39 -13.55 6.95 -15.86
C PHE A 39 -13.67 6.24 -14.52
N PRO A 40 -14.20 4.98 -14.47
CA PRO A 40 -14.37 4.24 -13.25
C PRO A 40 -13.03 3.67 -12.77
N ALA A 41 -12.86 3.62 -11.45
CA ALA A 41 -11.74 2.97 -10.80
C ALA A 41 -12.18 2.37 -9.47
N THR A 42 -11.35 1.49 -8.89
CA THR A 42 -11.62 0.86 -7.61
C THR A 42 -10.43 1.01 -6.67
N VAL A 43 -10.71 1.22 -5.39
CA VAL A 43 -9.74 1.00 -4.32
C VAL A 43 -9.90 -0.44 -3.85
N GLN A 44 -8.81 -1.18 -3.81
CA GLN A 44 -8.77 -2.57 -3.42
C GLN A 44 -7.89 -2.77 -2.19
N SER A 45 -8.30 -3.68 -1.32
CA SER A 45 -7.55 -4.11 -0.16
C SER A 45 -7.33 -5.62 -0.26
N ALA A 46 -6.07 -6.05 -0.31
CA ALA A 46 -5.75 -7.44 -0.60
C ALA A 46 -4.34 -7.85 -0.16
N HIS A 47 -4.16 -9.14 0.08
CA HIS A 47 -2.84 -9.79 0.23
C HIS A 47 -2.28 -10.26 -1.12
N LYS A 48 -3.16 -10.48 -2.11
CA LYS A 48 -2.81 -10.86 -3.48
C LYS A 48 -2.86 -9.62 -4.37
N PHE A 49 -1.85 -9.48 -5.23
CA PHE A 49 -1.76 -8.28 -6.08
C PHE A 49 -2.99 -8.14 -6.98
N ILE A 50 -3.67 -6.99 -6.87
CA ILE A 50 -4.89 -6.57 -7.58
C ILE A 50 -6.05 -7.58 -7.58
N VAL A 51 -6.11 -8.45 -6.56
CA VAL A 51 -7.24 -9.35 -6.30
C VAL A 51 -7.92 -8.91 -5.01
N PRO A 52 -9.08 -8.23 -5.07
CA PRO A 52 -9.72 -7.65 -3.89
C PRO A 52 -10.22 -8.73 -2.93
N GLU A 53 -10.09 -8.50 -1.62
CA GLU A 53 -10.45 -9.47 -0.60
C GLU A 53 -11.46 -8.93 0.41
N GLU A 54 -11.53 -7.60 0.59
CA GLU A 54 -12.46 -6.97 1.51
C GLU A 54 -12.88 -5.57 1.08
N VAL A 55 -14.06 -5.15 1.50
CA VAL A 55 -14.51 -3.75 1.39
C VAL A 55 -14.05 -2.99 2.62
N GLU A 56 -13.20 -2.00 2.42
CA GLU A 56 -12.71 -1.15 3.50
C GLU A 56 -13.79 -0.20 4.02
N ILE A 57 -13.67 0.24 5.26
CA ILE A 57 -14.59 1.20 5.88
C ILE A 57 -14.51 2.54 5.13
N LEU A 58 -15.60 2.93 4.44
CA LEU A 58 -15.64 4.12 3.56
C LEU A 58 -15.16 5.40 4.25
N SER A 59 -15.55 5.61 5.52
CA SER A 59 -15.18 6.83 6.26
C SER A 59 -13.67 6.96 6.54
N ARG A 60 -12.92 5.89 6.37
CA ARG A 60 -11.45 5.84 6.55
C ARG A 60 -10.68 5.92 5.25
N VAL A 61 -11.36 5.85 4.11
CA VAL A 61 -10.73 5.88 2.78
C VAL A 61 -11.03 7.20 2.09
N LYS A 62 -10.02 7.74 1.39
CA LYS A 62 -10.19 8.82 0.42
C LYS A 62 -9.58 8.34 -0.88
N ALA A 63 -10.26 8.57 -2.00
CA ALA A 63 -9.72 8.32 -3.33
C ALA A 63 -10.17 9.40 -4.30
N GLY A 64 -9.39 9.60 -5.36
CA GLY A 64 -9.67 10.63 -6.35
C GLY A 64 -8.53 10.80 -7.35
N ILE A 65 -8.52 11.93 -8.03
CA ILE A 65 -7.56 12.29 -9.08
C ILE A 65 -6.68 13.46 -8.63
N ILE A 66 -5.45 13.51 -9.13
CA ILE A 66 -4.58 14.68 -9.04
C ILE A 66 -4.76 15.53 -10.30
N GLU A 67 -5.29 16.74 -10.16
CA GLU A 67 -5.44 17.70 -11.25
C GLU A 67 -4.92 19.09 -10.83
N GLY A 68 -4.18 19.74 -11.72
CA GLY A 68 -3.59 21.04 -11.44
C GLY A 68 -2.75 21.07 -10.16
N GLY A 69 -2.08 19.96 -9.85
CA GLY A 69 -1.29 19.81 -8.63
C GLY A 69 -2.10 19.67 -7.34
N LYS A 70 -3.40 19.36 -7.42
CA LYS A 70 -4.28 19.22 -6.26
C LYS A 70 -5.00 17.88 -6.28
N PHE A 71 -5.20 17.32 -5.10
CA PHE A 71 -6.06 16.14 -4.93
C PHE A 71 -7.53 16.56 -4.99
N ILE A 72 -8.25 16.01 -5.95
CA ILE A 72 -9.71 16.17 -6.12
C ILE A 72 -10.37 14.88 -5.67
N PRO A 73 -11.05 14.85 -4.52
CA PRO A 73 -11.69 13.64 -4.02
C PRO A 73 -12.92 13.26 -4.85
N SER A 74 -13.15 11.96 -4.98
CA SER A 74 -14.34 11.37 -5.57
C SER A 74 -15.33 10.91 -4.51
N GLU A 75 -16.60 10.78 -4.86
CA GLU A 75 -17.57 10.02 -4.09
C GLU A 75 -17.20 8.54 -4.11
N LEU A 76 -17.23 7.89 -2.95
CA LEU A 76 -16.88 6.48 -2.77
C LEU A 76 -18.13 5.65 -2.54
N LYS A 77 -18.19 4.45 -3.17
CA LYS A 77 -19.28 3.49 -3.01
C LYS A 77 -18.74 2.12 -2.67
N ALA A 78 -19.27 1.51 -1.62
CA ALA A 78 -18.97 0.12 -1.28
C ALA A 78 -19.50 -0.80 -2.39
N ASN A 79 -18.66 -1.73 -2.83
CA ASN A 79 -19.00 -2.77 -3.80
C ASN A 79 -18.77 -4.14 -3.14
N GLU A 80 -19.81 -4.62 -2.45
CA GLU A 80 -19.75 -5.88 -1.70
C GLU A 80 -19.54 -7.11 -2.60
N GLN A 81 -20.00 -7.04 -3.85
CA GLN A 81 -19.80 -8.14 -4.81
C GLN A 81 -18.38 -8.18 -5.35
N GLY A 82 -17.81 -7.00 -5.59
CA GLY A 82 -16.43 -6.83 -6.06
C GLY A 82 -15.39 -6.81 -4.93
N LEU A 83 -15.81 -6.85 -3.66
CA LEU A 83 -14.95 -6.73 -2.47
C LEU A 83 -14.01 -5.53 -2.54
N CYS A 84 -14.53 -4.37 -3.02
CA CYS A 84 -13.73 -3.17 -3.25
C CYS A 84 -14.56 -1.89 -3.01
N ILE A 85 -13.94 -0.74 -3.16
CA ILE A 85 -14.61 0.55 -3.16
C ILE A 85 -14.57 1.13 -4.56
N ASP A 86 -15.74 1.37 -5.15
CA ASP A 86 -15.87 2.01 -6.45
C ASP A 86 -15.79 3.52 -6.33
N PHE A 87 -15.11 4.17 -7.28
CA PHE A 87 -15.11 5.60 -7.46
C PHE A 87 -14.98 5.96 -8.95
N THR A 88 -15.33 7.20 -9.30
CA THR A 88 -15.25 7.69 -10.68
C THR A 88 -14.51 9.01 -10.70
N VAL A 89 -13.62 9.18 -11.66
CA VAL A 89 -12.94 10.44 -11.95
C VAL A 89 -13.32 10.92 -13.36
N THR A 90 -13.15 12.21 -13.64
CA THR A 90 -13.35 12.78 -14.96
C THR A 90 -12.11 13.60 -15.32
N PRO A 91 -11.11 12.96 -15.99
CA PRO A 91 -9.88 13.64 -16.37
C PRO A 91 -10.16 14.79 -17.35
N LYS A 92 -9.60 15.98 -17.09
CA LYS A 92 -9.80 17.19 -17.92
C LYS A 92 -8.66 17.44 -18.89
N ASP A 93 -7.52 16.79 -18.69
CA ASP A 93 -6.34 16.91 -19.53
C ASP A 93 -5.66 15.55 -19.65
N LEU A 94 -5.61 15.03 -20.85
CA LEU A 94 -4.92 13.78 -21.19
C LEU A 94 -3.61 14.00 -21.97
N SER A 95 -3.14 15.24 -22.06
CA SER A 95 -1.83 15.54 -22.64
C SER A 95 -0.68 15.01 -21.78
N GLN A 96 -0.95 14.67 -20.53
CA GLN A 96 0.00 14.13 -19.55
C GLN A 96 -0.59 12.91 -18.82
N SER A 97 0.25 12.24 -18.05
CA SER A 97 -0.17 11.14 -17.18
C SER A 97 -1.26 11.57 -16.22
N VAL A 98 -2.25 10.71 -16.06
CA VAL A 98 -3.30 10.84 -15.06
C VAL A 98 -2.89 10.08 -13.81
N ILE A 99 -2.89 10.76 -12.67
CA ILE A 99 -2.55 10.17 -11.39
C ILE A 99 -3.82 10.04 -10.56
N LEU A 100 -4.16 8.80 -10.21
CA LEU A 100 -5.14 8.50 -9.19
C LEU A 100 -4.43 8.24 -7.86
N ALA A 101 -5.05 8.70 -6.78
CA ALA A 101 -4.47 8.61 -5.45
C ALA A 101 -5.53 8.14 -4.45
N ALA A 102 -5.13 7.28 -3.50
CA ALA A 102 -5.99 6.86 -2.41
C ALA A 102 -5.20 6.78 -1.09
N THR A 103 -5.90 7.04 0.00
CA THR A 103 -5.37 6.88 1.37
C THR A 103 -6.35 6.08 2.22
N LYS A 104 -5.81 5.30 3.15
CA LYS A 104 -6.57 4.67 4.22
C LYS A 104 -5.97 5.07 5.56
N ASP A 105 -6.77 5.72 6.40
CA ASP A 105 -6.49 5.92 7.82
C ASP A 105 -6.82 4.62 8.56
N GLY A 106 -5.80 3.87 8.93
CA GLY A 106 -5.94 2.55 9.54
C GLY A 106 -6.51 2.60 10.96
N GLU A 107 -7.19 1.53 11.35
CA GLU A 107 -7.49 1.30 12.75
C GLU A 107 -6.27 0.79 13.52
N SER A 108 -6.25 1.06 14.82
CA SER A 108 -5.29 0.44 15.70
C SER A 108 -5.67 -1.03 15.90
N TRP A 109 -4.70 -1.91 15.80
CA TRP A 109 -4.83 -3.33 16.11
C TRP A 109 -4.09 -3.64 17.40
N CYS A 110 -4.84 -4.06 18.42
CA CYS A 110 -4.31 -4.40 19.72
C CYS A 110 -4.22 -5.92 19.89
N VAL A 111 -3.07 -6.41 20.34
CA VAL A 111 -2.92 -7.76 20.86
C VAL A 111 -3.16 -7.69 22.36
N THR A 112 -4.19 -8.38 22.84
CA THR A 112 -4.56 -8.43 24.26
C THR A 112 -4.34 -9.83 24.83
N ASN A 113 -4.49 -9.96 26.15
CA ASN A 113 -4.49 -11.28 26.80
C ASN A 113 -5.67 -12.19 26.39
N GLU A 114 -6.66 -11.63 25.65
CA GLU A 114 -7.80 -12.37 25.09
C GLU A 114 -7.75 -12.49 23.56
N GLY A 115 -6.64 -12.13 22.93
CA GLY A 115 -6.45 -12.17 21.46
C GLY A 115 -6.39 -10.79 20.82
N GLY A 116 -6.39 -10.77 19.47
CA GLY A 116 -6.34 -9.56 18.67
C GLY A 116 -7.69 -8.85 18.59
N LYS A 117 -7.68 -7.53 18.72
CA LYS A 117 -8.89 -6.68 18.68
C LYS A 117 -8.59 -5.38 17.93
N SER A 118 -9.55 -4.88 17.15
CA SER A 118 -9.47 -3.56 16.49
C SER A 118 -9.99 -2.48 17.44
N GLY A 119 -9.24 -1.39 17.60
CA GLY A 119 -9.57 -0.26 18.46
C GLY A 119 -8.36 0.32 19.18
N ALA A 120 -8.57 1.41 19.93
CA ALA A 120 -7.50 2.08 20.65
C ALA A 120 -7.10 1.31 21.93
N ARG A 121 -5.81 1.37 22.29
CA ARG A 121 -5.25 0.76 23.49
C ARG A 121 -6.05 1.11 24.74
N LYS A 122 -6.31 2.41 24.97
CA LYS A 122 -7.01 2.93 26.15
C LYS A 122 -8.40 2.32 26.35
N ASP A 123 -9.09 2.02 25.23
CA ASP A 123 -10.46 1.48 25.28
C ASP A 123 -10.49 0.05 25.82
N PHE A 124 -9.47 -0.74 25.50
CA PHE A 124 -9.34 -2.11 26.01
C PHE A 124 -8.81 -2.14 27.44
N GLU A 125 -7.87 -1.27 27.77
CA GLU A 125 -7.37 -1.12 29.15
C GLU A 125 -8.48 -0.66 30.11
N ALA A 126 -9.38 0.25 29.67
CA ALA A 126 -10.57 0.65 30.43
C ALA A 126 -11.58 -0.49 30.68
N GLN A 127 -11.57 -1.50 29.80
CA GLN A 127 -12.36 -2.72 29.94
C GLN A 127 -11.67 -3.78 30.84
N GLY A 128 -10.49 -3.47 31.38
CA GLY A 128 -9.72 -4.38 32.23
C GLY A 128 -8.86 -5.40 31.46
N LEU A 129 -8.74 -5.26 30.14
CA LEU A 129 -7.87 -6.11 29.34
C LEU A 129 -6.40 -5.67 29.44
N LYS A 130 -5.50 -6.64 29.46
CA LYS A 130 -4.07 -6.35 29.35
C LYS A 130 -3.70 -6.24 27.87
N VAL A 131 -3.34 -5.05 27.41
CA VAL A 131 -2.85 -4.82 26.03
C VAL A 131 -1.35 -5.07 25.99
N LEU A 132 -0.93 -6.05 25.19
CA LEU A 132 0.45 -6.46 25.01
C LEU A 132 1.17 -5.61 23.95
N SER A 133 0.46 -5.26 22.87
CA SER A 133 0.93 -4.35 21.83
C SER A 133 -0.25 -3.73 21.10
N ALA A 134 -0.06 -2.53 20.56
CA ALA A 134 -1.02 -1.82 19.73
C ALA A 134 -0.31 -1.21 18.54
N ASN A 135 -0.76 -1.49 17.31
CA ASN A 135 -0.15 -1.03 16.08
C ASN A 135 -1.19 -0.43 15.14
N LYS A 136 -0.89 0.72 14.56
CA LYS A 136 -1.71 1.36 13.53
C LYS A 136 -1.05 1.17 12.16
N TYR A 137 -1.85 1.02 11.09
CA TYR A 137 -1.38 0.79 9.72
C TYR A 137 -2.04 1.76 8.75
N ASP A 138 -1.40 2.89 8.46
CA ASP A 138 -1.87 3.81 7.43
C ASP A 138 -1.33 3.40 6.05
N LYS A 139 -2.18 3.53 5.03
CA LYS A 139 -1.87 3.04 3.69
C LYS A 139 -2.10 4.12 2.63
N TYR A 140 -1.24 4.11 1.62
CA TYR A 140 -1.25 5.06 0.52
C TYR A 140 -1.13 4.31 -0.80
N ALA A 141 -1.96 4.65 -1.75
CA ALA A 141 -1.91 4.08 -3.09
C ALA A 141 -1.85 5.21 -4.13
N LYS A 142 -1.01 5.02 -5.13
CA LYS A 142 -0.91 5.86 -6.31
C LYS A 142 -0.96 4.97 -7.56
N ALA A 143 -1.75 5.36 -8.56
CA ALA A 143 -1.79 4.69 -9.84
C ALA A 143 -1.60 5.69 -10.96
N ILE A 144 -0.77 5.34 -11.95
CA ILE A 144 -0.41 6.21 -13.07
C ILE A 144 -0.96 5.60 -14.35
N PHE A 145 -1.76 6.38 -15.03
CA PHE A 145 -2.41 6.02 -16.30
C PHE A 145 -2.02 6.99 -17.41
N ASN A 146 -2.29 6.59 -18.65
CA ASN A 146 -2.10 7.44 -19.83
C ASN A 146 -0.67 8.01 -19.97
N THR A 147 0.36 7.20 -19.66
CA THR A 147 1.75 7.62 -19.79
C THR A 147 2.17 7.73 -21.26
N SER A 148 2.98 8.74 -21.59
CA SER A 148 3.61 8.92 -22.89
C SER A 148 5.08 9.27 -22.73
N HIS A 149 5.89 9.14 -23.83
CA HIS A 149 7.33 9.37 -23.78
C HIS A 149 7.72 10.81 -23.43
N ASP A 150 6.90 11.79 -23.82
CA ASP A 150 7.19 13.21 -23.61
C ASP A 150 6.63 13.78 -22.29
N ASP A 151 5.83 12.98 -21.60
CA ASP A 151 5.19 13.37 -20.35
C ASP A 151 6.16 13.28 -19.16
N LYS A 152 5.98 14.16 -18.20
CA LYS A 152 6.74 14.16 -16.94
C LYS A 152 5.85 14.15 -15.69
N ASN A 153 4.54 14.19 -15.85
CA ASN A 153 3.61 14.20 -14.73
C ASN A 153 3.62 12.89 -13.93
N TYR A 154 4.10 11.78 -14.53
CA TYR A 154 4.30 10.52 -13.83
C TYR A 154 5.13 10.66 -12.54
N GLY A 155 6.07 11.61 -12.50
CA GLY A 155 6.92 11.92 -11.34
C GLY A 155 6.30 12.89 -10.33
N PHE A 156 4.98 13.17 -10.40
CA PHE A 156 4.35 14.09 -9.47
C PHE A 156 4.35 13.56 -8.03
N VAL A 157 4.75 14.42 -7.08
CA VAL A 157 4.75 14.14 -5.64
C VAL A 157 3.40 14.58 -5.07
N VAL A 158 2.61 13.61 -4.60
CA VAL A 158 1.29 13.85 -3.97
C VAL A 158 1.44 14.39 -2.55
N GLY A 159 2.53 14.03 -1.86
CA GLY A 159 2.80 14.44 -0.48
C GLY A 159 2.32 13.43 0.57
N PHE A 160 2.24 12.16 0.23
CA PHE A 160 1.94 11.11 1.21
C PHE A 160 3.07 10.95 2.24
N PRO A 161 2.77 10.61 3.52
CA PRO A 161 3.78 10.30 4.53
C PRO A 161 4.80 9.23 4.10
N LEU A 162 4.36 8.19 3.38
CA LEU A 162 5.26 7.28 2.65
C LEU A 162 4.83 7.29 1.19
N GLU A 163 5.73 7.67 0.29
CA GLU A 163 5.38 7.85 -1.11
C GLU A 163 6.42 7.27 -2.05
N ILE A 164 5.96 6.58 -3.09
CA ILE A 164 6.77 6.07 -4.18
C ILE A 164 6.53 6.95 -5.41
N VAL A 165 7.60 7.48 -5.99
CA VAL A 165 7.57 8.43 -7.11
C VAL A 165 8.49 7.90 -8.22
N PRO A 166 7.99 7.60 -9.42
CA PRO A 166 8.86 7.22 -10.52
C PRO A 166 9.85 8.33 -10.90
N VAL A 167 11.10 7.94 -11.12
CA VAL A 167 12.14 8.77 -11.73
C VAL A 167 12.25 8.42 -13.21
N THR A 168 12.19 7.12 -13.52
CA THR A 168 12.10 6.65 -14.91
C THR A 168 10.63 6.74 -15.36
N ASN A 169 10.41 7.27 -16.56
CA ASN A 169 9.07 7.29 -17.14
C ASN A 169 8.59 5.86 -17.43
N PRO A 170 7.44 5.41 -16.89
CA PRO A 170 6.92 4.07 -17.18
C PRO A 170 6.71 3.78 -18.67
N ALA A 171 6.43 4.81 -19.50
CA ALA A 171 6.28 4.65 -20.95
C ALA A 171 7.58 4.28 -21.67
N ASP A 172 8.74 4.53 -21.05
CA ASP A 172 10.06 4.25 -21.64
C ASP A 172 10.61 2.88 -21.22
N VAL A 173 9.91 2.19 -20.29
CA VAL A 173 10.38 0.93 -19.69
C VAL A 173 9.85 -0.26 -20.45
N LYS A 174 10.71 -1.24 -20.70
CA LYS A 174 10.38 -2.53 -21.35
C LYS A 174 10.81 -3.69 -20.47
N THR A 175 10.30 -4.88 -20.76
CA THR A 175 10.80 -6.12 -20.17
C THR A 175 12.32 -6.25 -20.36
N GLY A 176 13.04 -6.42 -19.26
CA GLY A 176 14.49 -6.46 -19.21
C GLY A 176 15.14 -5.18 -18.68
N ASP A 177 14.44 -4.07 -18.67
CA ASP A 177 14.95 -2.79 -18.15
C ASP A 177 14.80 -2.68 -16.62
N TYR A 178 15.35 -1.61 -16.08
CA TYR A 178 15.09 -1.19 -14.70
C TYR A 178 14.25 0.07 -14.70
N ILE A 179 13.22 0.10 -13.85
CA ILE A 179 12.55 1.35 -13.45
C ILE A 179 13.19 1.86 -12.18
N THR A 180 13.58 3.12 -12.19
CA THR A 180 14.08 3.82 -11.00
C THR A 180 12.92 4.57 -10.34
N VAL A 181 12.77 4.38 -9.04
CA VAL A 181 11.80 5.10 -8.22
C VAL A 181 12.48 5.82 -7.08
N LYS A 182 11.97 6.99 -6.73
CA LYS A 182 12.28 7.68 -5.49
C LYS A 182 11.25 7.31 -4.44
N ILE A 183 11.71 7.06 -3.20
CA ILE A 183 10.82 6.79 -2.08
C ILE A 183 11.05 7.84 -1.03
N LEU A 184 9.96 8.44 -0.56
CA LEU A 184 9.96 9.53 0.40
C LEU A 184 9.23 9.11 1.67
N LEU A 185 9.84 9.36 2.82
CA LEU A 185 9.22 9.26 4.14
C LEU A 185 9.11 10.68 4.71
N ASN A 186 7.88 11.18 4.85
CA ASN A 186 7.60 12.57 5.24
C ASN A 186 8.37 13.60 4.40
N GLY A 187 8.45 13.36 3.09
CA GLY A 187 9.14 14.21 2.13
C GLY A 187 10.67 14.09 2.13
N GLN A 188 11.26 13.25 2.99
CA GLN A 188 12.71 13.00 3.05
C GLN A 188 13.06 11.66 2.39
N PRO A 189 14.30 11.48 1.91
CA PRO A 189 14.76 10.22 1.36
C PRO A 189 14.55 9.06 2.34
N TYR A 190 13.89 7.99 1.86
CA TYR A 190 13.66 6.76 2.61
C TYR A 190 14.79 5.76 2.38
N THR A 191 15.15 4.99 3.41
CA THR A 191 16.03 3.82 3.30
C THR A 191 15.31 2.60 3.86
N GLY A 192 15.24 1.54 3.08
CA GLY A 192 14.59 0.30 3.52
C GLY A 192 14.04 -0.54 2.37
N PRO A 193 13.27 -1.58 2.72
CA PRO A 193 12.85 -2.61 1.78
C PRO A 193 11.81 -2.13 0.76
N VAL A 194 11.98 -2.60 -0.47
CA VAL A 194 11.10 -2.37 -1.61
C VAL A 194 10.80 -3.69 -2.30
N TRP A 195 9.54 -3.95 -2.52
CA TRP A 195 9.05 -5.13 -3.23
C TRP A 195 8.34 -4.70 -4.50
N ALA A 196 8.37 -5.54 -5.51
CA ALA A 196 7.60 -5.31 -6.71
C ALA A 196 7.02 -6.62 -7.26
N THR A 197 5.86 -6.52 -7.89
CA THR A 197 5.18 -7.63 -8.51
C THR A 197 4.40 -7.15 -9.73
N TYR A 198 3.85 -8.08 -10.51
CA TYR A 198 3.02 -7.77 -11.66
C TYR A 198 1.80 -8.68 -11.73
N ASP A 199 0.78 -8.25 -12.46
CA ASP A 199 -0.46 -9.00 -12.62
C ASP A 199 -0.19 -10.38 -13.23
N GLY A 200 -0.71 -11.42 -12.58
CA GLY A 200 -0.51 -12.81 -12.98
C GLY A 200 0.78 -13.47 -12.52
N PHE A 201 1.67 -12.81 -11.77
CA PHE A 201 2.92 -13.42 -11.27
C PHE A 201 2.64 -14.58 -10.31
N ALA A 202 1.83 -14.35 -9.29
CA ALA A 202 1.53 -15.35 -8.26
C ALA A 202 0.08 -15.20 -7.76
N PRO A 203 -0.93 -15.41 -8.63
CA PRO A 203 -2.32 -15.08 -8.32
C PRO A 203 -2.92 -15.95 -7.21
N GLU A 204 -2.31 -17.12 -6.94
CA GLU A 204 -2.76 -18.05 -5.89
C GLU A 204 -2.10 -17.78 -4.52
N TYR A 205 -1.05 -16.97 -4.47
CA TYR A 205 -0.24 -16.81 -3.26
C TYR A 205 -0.32 -15.38 -2.71
N GLU A 206 -0.50 -15.29 -1.40
CA GLU A 206 -0.50 -14.03 -0.67
C GLU A 206 0.91 -13.46 -0.50
N ASN A 207 1.03 -12.14 -0.51
CA ASN A 207 2.27 -11.41 -0.20
C ASN A 207 3.50 -11.90 -0.97
N THR A 208 3.30 -12.38 -2.20
CA THR A 208 4.34 -12.92 -3.05
C THR A 208 4.74 -11.88 -4.10
N TYR A 209 6.02 -11.58 -4.14
CA TYR A 209 6.61 -10.54 -4.98
C TYR A 209 7.61 -11.12 -5.96
N ALA A 210 7.59 -10.60 -7.20
CA ALA A 210 8.50 -11.00 -8.27
C ALA A 210 9.91 -10.44 -8.09
N TYR A 211 10.05 -9.35 -7.34
CA TYR A 211 11.31 -8.65 -7.14
C TYR A 211 11.40 -8.04 -5.75
N TYR A 212 12.61 -8.08 -5.19
CA TYR A 212 12.97 -7.42 -3.94
C TYR A 212 14.25 -6.62 -4.14
N THR A 213 14.29 -5.41 -3.60
CA THR A 213 15.47 -4.57 -3.49
C THR A 213 15.37 -3.69 -2.25
N GLU A 214 16.36 -2.87 -2.00
CA GLU A 214 16.32 -1.86 -0.96
C GLU A 214 16.47 -0.46 -1.58
N ALA A 215 15.77 0.50 -1.00
CA ALA A 215 16.01 1.90 -1.28
C ALA A 215 17.21 2.39 -0.48
N GLU A 216 18.18 2.97 -1.17
CA GLU A 216 19.34 3.61 -0.58
C GLU A 216 19.27 5.11 -0.85
N SER A 217 19.31 5.92 0.21
CA SER A 217 19.19 7.39 0.09
C SER A 217 17.97 7.85 -0.70
N GLY A 218 16.86 7.11 -0.59
CA GLY A 218 15.60 7.42 -1.25
C GLY A 218 15.46 6.86 -2.67
N GLU A 219 16.41 6.12 -3.20
CA GLU A 219 16.34 5.58 -4.56
C GLU A 219 16.33 4.06 -4.56
N ALA A 220 15.48 3.47 -5.40
CA ALA A 220 15.42 2.04 -5.64
C ALA A 220 15.29 1.74 -7.13
N HIS A 221 15.91 0.61 -7.55
CA HIS A 221 15.88 0.12 -8.92
C HIS A 221 15.13 -1.20 -8.97
N VAL A 222 14.04 -1.26 -9.72
CA VAL A 222 13.20 -2.45 -9.84
C VAL A 222 13.37 -3.03 -11.25
N LYS A 223 13.77 -4.31 -11.33
CA LYS A 223 13.89 -5.04 -12.60
C LYS A 223 12.50 -5.40 -13.11
N ILE A 224 12.19 -4.97 -14.31
CA ILE A 224 10.94 -5.32 -15.01
C ILE A 224 11.15 -6.65 -15.75
N THR A 225 10.38 -7.67 -15.36
CA THR A 225 10.54 -9.04 -15.90
C THR A 225 9.40 -9.49 -16.80
N ALA A 226 8.31 -8.74 -16.86
CA ALA A 226 7.15 -9.01 -17.72
C ALA A 226 6.49 -7.71 -18.17
N PRO A 227 5.72 -7.69 -19.28
CA PRO A 227 4.81 -6.59 -19.60
C PRO A 227 3.56 -6.65 -18.70
N GLY A 228 2.74 -5.60 -18.74
CA GLY A 228 1.46 -5.51 -18.04
C GLY A 228 1.50 -4.62 -16.81
N TRP A 229 0.51 -4.77 -15.93
CA TRP A 229 0.39 -3.97 -14.71
C TRP A 229 1.40 -4.37 -13.66
N TRP A 230 2.17 -3.42 -13.21
CA TRP A 230 3.18 -3.54 -12.16
C TRP A 230 2.77 -2.78 -10.91
N GLY A 231 3.12 -3.36 -9.76
CA GLY A 231 3.00 -2.73 -8.47
C GLY A 231 4.33 -2.70 -7.73
N ILE A 232 4.72 -1.52 -7.23
CA ILE A 232 5.87 -1.35 -6.34
C ILE A 232 5.37 -1.00 -4.95
N ARG A 233 5.89 -1.68 -3.94
CA ARG A 233 5.53 -1.54 -2.53
C ARG A 233 6.72 -1.05 -1.72
N ALA A 234 6.48 -0.10 -0.83
CA ALA A 234 7.38 0.28 0.26
C ALA A 234 6.65 0.22 1.60
N ALA A 235 7.38 -0.06 2.68
CA ALA A 235 6.80 -0.13 4.01
C ALA A 235 7.77 0.41 5.06
N GLN A 236 7.27 1.28 5.93
CA GLN A 236 7.96 1.77 7.12
C GLN A 236 7.24 1.29 8.36
N SER A 237 7.92 0.58 9.23
CA SER A 237 7.37 0.07 10.48
C SER A 237 8.01 0.73 11.69
N GLY A 238 7.30 0.69 12.84
CA GLY A 238 7.85 1.08 14.12
C GLY A 238 8.05 2.57 14.31
N LEU A 239 7.36 3.43 13.56
CA LEU A 239 7.34 4.86 13.85
C LEU A 239 6.66 5.10 15.21
N PRO A 240 7.03 6.18 15.93
CA PRO A 240 6.44 6.51 17.22
C PRO A 240 4.91 6.54 17.17
N GLY A 241 4.29 5.92 18.15
CA GLY A 241 2.84 5.90 18.31
C GLY A 241 2.27 7.13 19.01
N VAL A 242 0.98 7.04 19.37
CA VAL A 242 0.25 8.03 20.14
C VAL A 242 -0.15 7.40 21.47
N GLU A 243 0.20 8.03 22.58
CA GLU A 243 -0.08 7.55 23.92
C GLU A 243 -1.57 7.26 24.12
N GLY A 244 -1.88 6.09 24.67
CA GLY A 244 -3.25 5.61 24.87
C GLY A 244 -3.97 5.11 23.62
N GLU A 245 -3.41 5.33 22.43
CA GLU A 245 -4.00 4.90 21.15
C GLU A 245 -3.29 3.65 20.61
N TYR A 246 -2.01 3.80 20.26
CA TYR A 246 -1.18 2.74 19.70
C TYR A 246 0.31 2.99 19.97
N ASP A 247 1.09 1.90 20.05
CA ASP A 247 2.52 1.95 20.34
C ASP A 247 3.34 2.33 19.12
N ASN A 248 2.95 1.81 17.95
CA ASN A 248 3.67 2.00 16.71
C ASN A 248 2.73 2.39 15.56
N LEU A 249 3.20 3.34 14.74
CA LEU A 249 2.62 3.62 13.45
C LEU A 249 3.42 2.90 12.36
N ASN A 250 2.70 2.20 11.49
CA ASN A 250 3.25 1.52 10.33
C ASN A 250 2.64 2.12 9.08
N LEU A 251 3.48 2.49 8.13
CA LEU A 251 3.07 3.07 6.85
C LEU A 251 3.31 2.08 5.73
N ARG A 252 2.39 2.04 4.78
CA ARG A 252 2.52 1.26 3.54
C ARG A 252 2.18 2.14 2.36
N SER A 253 2.96 2.01 1.31
CA SER A 253 2.73 2.72 0.05
C SER A 253 2.82 1.76 -1.12
N PHE A 254 1.90 1.93 -2.05
CA PHE A 254 1.82 1.14 -3.27
C PHE A 254 1.72 2.05 -4.49
N LEU A 255 2.58 1.81 -5.49
CA LEU A 255 2.55 2.47 -6.78
C LEU A 255 2.16 1.47 -7.86
N LEU A 256 1.13 1.79 -8.64
CA LEU A 256 0.67 1.01 -9.78
C LEU A 256 0.96 1.75 -11.09
N PHE A 257 1.44 1.04 -12.12
CA PHE A 257 1.67 1.54 -13.47
C PHE A 257 1.67 0.39 -14.48
N GLU A 258 1.51 0.71 -15.76
CA GLU A 258 1.55 -0.28 -16.85
C GLU A 258 2.88 -0.22 -17.60
N VAL A 259 3.44 -1.39 -17.90
CA VAL A 259 4.59 -1.59 -18.81
C VAL A 259 4.07 -2.25 -20.09
N LYS A 260 4.31 -1.62 -21.24
CA LYS A 260 3.84 -2.09 -22.55
C LYS A 260 4.78 -3.07 -23.22
#